data_03caf82c3c94992ffe60af2329060d96
#
_entry.id   03caf82c3c94992ffe60af2329060d96
#
_cell.length_a   1.000
_cell.length_b   1.000
_cell.length_c   1.000
_cell.angle_alpha   90.00
_cell.angle_beta   90.00
_cell.angle_gamma   90.00
#
_symmetry.space_group_name_H-M   'P 1'
#
loop_
_entity.id
_entity.type
_entity.pdbx_description
1 polymer ?
#
loop_
_entity_poly.entity_id
_entity_poly.type
_entity_poly.pdbx_seq_one_letter_code
_entity_poly.pdbx_strand_id
1 'polypeptide(L)'
;CLRLRIMIMELLNKIVKRGQFYLPVFAQQATYLQHASKTLCAMMETMEMPKWRSLEKEVKACEVQGDALLTELHEQLSEKFMTRLKKIDIQAIAMSMDELLDHINDSAKSFHLYSPDRIDPQIADLAQYIHAQADALRQMVSYLGDIKANYAQIALQCERITELEHAADDTYEEYIGFIFNNEKDAIQVIKYKNIAEQLEAATDAAKRVSDNVRKVILKHME
;
A
#
# COMPACT_ATOMS: atom_id res chain seq x y z
N CYS A 1 43.54 15.43 -16.15
CA CYS A 1 42.24 15.21 -16.81
C CYS A 1 41.42 14.10 -16.15
N LEU A 2 42.00 12.94 -15.78
CA LEU A 2 41.28 11.80 -15.17
C LEU A 2 40.75 12.10 -13.75
N ARG A 3 41.57 12.73 -12.90
CA ARG A 3 41.14 13.13 -11.53
C ARG A 3 39.98 14.13 -11.51
N LEU A 4 39.94 15.06 -12.43
CA LEU A 4 38.84 16.02 -12.57
C LEU A 4 37.53 15.32 -12.99
N ARG A 5 37.60 14.35 -13.92
CA ARG A 5 36.45 13.51 -14.31
C ARG A 5 35.92 12.67 -13.16
N ILE A 6 36.77 12.05 -12.37
CA ILE A 6 36.40 11.24 -11.20
C ILE A 6 35.69 12.15 -10.16
N MET A 7 36.28 13.31 -9.85
CA MET A 7 35.71 14.28 -8.90
C MET A 7 34.35 14.83 -9.36
N ILE A 8 34.19 15.10 -10.66
CA ILE A 8 32.92 15.53 -11.24
C ILE A 8 31.89 14.40 -11.17
N MET A 9 32.26 13.15 -11.46
CA MET A 9 31.36 11.99 -11.33
C MET A 9 30.94 11.75 -9.88
N GLU A 10 31.87 11.87 -8.92
CA GLU A 10 31.50 11.75 -7.48
C GLU A 10 30.59 12.88 -7.02
N LEU A 11 30.81 14.11 -7.48
CA LEU A 11 29.95 15.25 -7.19
C LEU A 11 28.55 15.07 -7.81
N LEU A 12 28.49 14.63 -9.07
CA LEU A 12 27.23 14.32 -9.76
C LEU A 12 26.47 13.18 -9.06
N ASN A 13 27.15 12.11 -8.65
CA ASN A 13 26.55 11.02 -7.89
C ASN A 13 26.01 11.48 -6.52
N LYS A 14 26.72 12.39 -5.84
CA LYS A 14 26.21 13.00 -4.60
C LYS A 14 24.98 13.88 -4.84
N ILE A 15 24.94 14.64 -5.94
CA ILE A 15 23.78 15.48 -6.29
C ILE A 15 22.58 14.60 -6.66
N VAL A 16 22.79 13.53 -7.45
CA VAL A 16 21.74 12.57 -7.83
C VAL A 16 21.20 11.88 -6.60
N LYS A 17 22.03 11.38 -5.69
CA LYS A 17 21.60 10.78 -4.42
C LYS A 17 20.84 11.78 -3.53
N ARG A 18 21.26 13.06 -3.50
CA ARG A 18 20.54 14.12 -2.76
C ARG A 18 19.15 14.39 -3.32
N GLY A 19 18.95 14.25 -4.64
CA GLY A 19 17.65 14.43 -5.31
C GLY A 19 16.68 13.26 -5.15
N GLN A 20 17.11 12.14 -4.56
CA GLN A 20 16.32 10.90 -4.40
C GLN A 20 16.05 10.53 -2.91
N PHE A 21 16.11 11.48 -2.01
CA PHE A 21 15.93 11.26 -0.56
C PHE A 21 14.58 10.65 -0.18
N TYR A 22 13.58 10.76 -1.04
CA TYR A 22 12.25 10.17 -0.88
C TYR A 22 12.23 8.64 -1.09
N LEU A 23 13.20 8.06 -1.79
CA LEU A 23 13.22 6.61 -2.06
C LEU A 23 13.33 5.75 -0.79
N PRO A 24 14.20 6.06 0.19
CA PRO A 24 14.20 5.35 1.47
C PRO A 24 12.86 5.44 2.21
N VAL A 25 12.16 6.58 2.13
CA VAL A 25 10.84 6.76 2.76
C VAL A 25 9.82 5.84 2.09
N PHE A 26 9.73 5.84 0.76
CA PHE A 26 8.85 4.92 0.03
C PHE A 26 9.16 3.45 0.33
N ALA A 27 10.44 3.08 0.38
CA ALA A 27 10.85 1.71 0.71
C ALA A 27 10.42 1.30 2.12
N GLN A 28 10.48 2.22 3.08
CA GLN A 28 10.05 1.97 4.44
C GLN A 28 8.53 1.91 4.56
N GLN A 29 7.79 2.81 3.91
CA GLN A 29 6.32 2.73 3.82
C GLN A 29 5.87 1.39 3.19
N ALA A 30 6.50 0.98 2.08
CA ALA A 30 6.21 -0.30 1.44
C ALA A 30 6.50 -1.52 2.36
N THR A 31 7.49 -1.40 3.25
CA THR A 31 7.78 -2.43 4.26
C THR A 31 6.68 -2.49 5.33
N TYR A 32 6.17 -1.34 5.77
CA TYR A 32 5.04 -1.30 6.71
C TYR A 32 3.75 -1.82 6.08
N LEU A 33 3.46 -1.47 4.82
CA LEU A 33 2.33 -2.03 4.06
C LEU A 33 2.40 -3.55 3.96
N GLN A 34 3.56 -4.11 3.63
CA GLN A 34 3.76 -5.55 3.58
C GLN A 34 3.56 -6.21 4.95
N HIS A 35 4.09 -5.61 6.01
CA HIS A 35 3.94 -6.16 7.36
C HIS A 35 2.49 -6.09 7.84
N ALA A 36 1.83 -4.95 7.70
CA ALA A 36 0.44 -4.74 8.08
C ALA A 36 -0.52 -5.69 7.33
N SER A 37 -0.37 -5.81 6.01
CA SER A 37 -1.19 -6.71 5.19
C SER A 37 -0.98 -8.19 5.53
N LYS A 38 0.27 -8.61 5.79
CA LYS A 38 0.57 -9.97 6.27
C LYS A 38 -0.07 -10.24 7.63
N THR A 39 -0.04 -9.26 8.54
CA THR A 39 -0.66 -9.36 9.86
C THR A 39 -2.19 -9.42 9.74
N LEU A 40 -2.78 -8.67 8.78
CA LEU A 40 -4.20 -8.77 8.45
C LEU A 40 -4.57 -10.19 7.97
N CYS A 41 -3.77 -10.81 7.09
CA CYS A 41 -3.98 -12.21 6.70
C CYS A 41 -3.93 -13.17 7.90
N ALA A 42 -3.03 -12.97 8.86
CA ALA A 42 -2.97 -13.79 10.07
C ALA A 42 -4.22 -13.63 10.95
N MET A 43 -4.96 -12.51 10.86
CA MET A 43 -6.25 -12.37 11.54
C MET A 43 -7.32 -13.30 10.96
N MET A 44 -7.22 -13.65 9.67
CA MET A 44 -8.16 -14.58 9.01
C MET A 44 -7.99 -16.03 9.48
N GLU A 45 -6.85 -16.37 10.09
CA GLU A 45 -6.53 -17.72 10.56
C GLU A 45 -7.03 -18.01 11.99
N THR A 46 -7.71 -17.05 12.63
CA THR A 46 -8.12 -17.20 14.04
C THR A 46 -9.49 -16.58 14.29
N MET A 47 -10.22 -17.15 15.26
CA MET A 47 -11.46 -16.58 15.81
C MET A 47 -11.29 -16.10 17.27
N GLU A 48 -10.04 -16.05 17.77
CA GLU A 48 -9.76 -15.68 19.14
C GLU A 48 -9.66 -14.17 19.32
N MET A 49 -10.62 -13.56 20.03
CA MET A 49 -10.64 -12.11 20.30
C MET A 49 -9.34 -11.55 20.90
N PRO A 50 -8.66 -12.23 21.87
CA PRO A 50 -7.38 -11.72 22.37
C PRO A 50 -6.29 -11.65 21.28
N LYS A 51 -6.32 -12.60 20.34
CA LYS A 51 -5.37 -12.67 19.23
C LYS A 51 -5.66 -11.59 18.21
N TRP A 52 -6.94 -11.34 17.85
CA TRP A 52 -7.32 -10.23 17.01
C TRP A 52 -6.86 -8.88 17.57
N ARG A 53 -7.05 -8.63 18.87
CA ARG A 53 -6.58 -7.41 19.53
C ARG A 53 -5.06 -7.24 19.49
N SER A 54 -4.31 -8.35 19.56
CA SER A 54 -2.86 -8.30 19.47
C SER A 54 -2.41 -7.96 18.06
N LEU A 55 -2.98 -8.63 17.04
CA LEU A 55 -2.67 -8.41 15.63
C LEU A 55 -3.10 -7.00 15.17
N GLU A 56 -4.28 -6.51 15.58
CA GLU A 56 -4.71 -5.13 15.33
C GLU A 56 -3.70 -4.10 15.85
N LYS A 57 -3.15 -4.30 17.06
CA LYS A 57 -2.11 -3.41 17.60
C LYS A 57 -0.83 -3.42 16.78
N GLU A 58 -0.48 -4.55 16.19
CA GLU A 58 0.67 -4.66 15.28
C GLU A 58 0.41 -3.88 13.98
N VAL A 59 -0.80 -4.01 13.41
CA VAL A 59 -1.22 -3.21 12.24
C VAL A 59 -1.22 -1.72 12.58
N LYS A 60 -1.82 -1.33 13.72
CA LYS A 60 -1.82 0.08 14.16
C LYS A 60 -0.41 0.63 14.39
N ALA A 61 0.53 -0.17 14.86
CA ALA A 61 1.92 0.27 14.99
C ALA A 61 2.55 0.58 13.63
N CYS A 62 2.22 -0.16 12.58
CA CYS A 62 2.68 0.14 11.21
C CYS A 62 2.11 1.46 10.70
N GLU A 63 0.82 1.71 10.91
CA GLU A 63 0.15 2.96 10.50
C GLU A 63 0.78 4.17 11.22
N VAL A 64 0.95 4.14 12.53
CA VAL A 64 1.61 5.23 13.28
C VAL A 64 3.04 5.51 12.77
N GLN A 65 3.77 4.47 12.37
CA GLN A 65 5.10 4.65 11.78
C GLN A 65 5.03 5.22 10.34
N GLY A 66 4.00 4.86 9.58
CA GLY A 66 3.71 5.42 8.25
C GLY A 66 3.45 6.92 8.32
N ASP A 67 2.55 7.35 9.20
CA ASP A 67 2.24 8.76 9.49
C ASP A 67 3.49 9.58 9.81
N ALA A 68 4.36 9.03 10.67
CA ALA A 68 5.61 9.68 11.05
C ALA A 68 6.54 9.87 9.84
N LEU A 69 6.63 8.87 8.96
CA LEU A 69 7.43 8.96 7.72
C LEU A 69 6.85 9.98 6.74
N LEU A 70 5.53 10.07 6.61
CA LEU A 70 4.88 11.05 5.74
C LEU A 70 5.14 12.47 6.25
N THR A 71 5.05 12.69 7.55
CA THR A 71 5.35 13.97 8.19
C THR A 71 6.81 14.38 7.94
N GLU A 72 7.76 13.49 8.17
CA GLU A 72 9.19 13.72 7.90
C GLU A 72 9.44 14.05 6.43
N LEU A 73 8.78 13.32 5.51
CA LEU A 73 8.89 13.58 4.07
C LEU A 73 8.39 14.98 3.70
N HIS A 74 7.27 15.43 4.27
CA HIS A 74 6.74 16.77 4.02
C HIS A 74 7.71 17.87 4.47
N GLU A 75 8.33 17.71 5.64
CA GLU A 75 9.36 18.63 6.12
C GLU A 75 10.57 18.66 5.18
N GLN A 76 11.09 17.49 4.80
CA GLN A 76 12.20 17.39 3.87
C GLN A 76 11.89 17.99 2.49
N LEU A 77 10.66 17.83 1.98
CA LEU A 77 10.22 18.42 0.71
C LEU A 77 10.13 19.94 0.77
N SER A 78 9.78 20.53 1.93
CA SER A 78 9.73 21.98 2.10
C SER A 78 11.12 22.60 2.04
N GLU A 79 12.13 21.95 2.60
CA GLU A 79 13.49 22.47 2.71
C GLU A 79 14.36 22.26 1.47
N LYS A 80 14.12 21.20 0.69
CA LYS A 80 14.97 20.81 -0.44
C LYS A 80 14.50 21.43 -1.75
N PHE A 81 15.40 22.16 -2.42
CA PHE A 81 15.09 22.85 -3.70
C PHE A 81 15.09 21.92 -4.92
N MET A 82 15.89 20.84 -4.91
CA MET A 82 16.08 19.96 -6.06
C MET A 82 15.67 18.53 -5.75
N THR A 83 14.73 18.00 -6.53
CA THR A 83 14.29 16.62 -6.53
C THR A 83 14.30 16.05 -7.94
N ARG A 84 14.55 14.74 -8.08
CA ARG A 84 14.53 14.08 -9.41
C ARG A 84 13.12 13.94 -9.96
N LEU A 85 12.14 13.70 -9.08
CA LEU A 85 10.72 13.77 -9.38
C LEU A 85 10.16 15.12 -8.96
N LYS A 86 9.05 15.56 -9.54
CA LYS A 86 8.35 16.74 -9.06
C LYS A 86 7.85 16.51 -7.63
N LYS A 87 7.97 17.51 -6.77
CA LYS A 87 7.53 17.42 -5.36
C LYS A 87 6.08 16.96 -5.23
N ILE A 88 5.21 17.47 -6.11
CA ILE A 88 3.79 17.08 -6.14
C ILE A 88 3.59 15.59 -6.44
N ASP A 89 4.41 15.00 -7.31
CA ASP A 89 4.35 13.58 -7.65
C ASP A 89 4.88 12.72 -6.47
N ILE A 90 5.94 13.18 -5.79
CA ILE A 90 6.45 12.51 -4.58
C ILE A 90 5.39 12.51 -3.48
N GLN A 91 4.76 13.66 -3.23
CA GLN A 91 3.68 13.77 -2.24
C GLN A 91 2.49 12.87 -2.59
N ALA A 92 2.06 12.85 -3.86
CA ALA A 92 0.93 12.04 -4.28
C ALA A 92 1.17 10.53 -4.06
N ILE A 93 2.39 10.03 -4.33
CA ILE A 93 2.75 8.64 -4.07
C ILE A 93 2.77 8.38 -2.55
N ALA A 94 3.46 9.20 -1.76
CA ALA A 94 3.58 8.99 -0.32
C ALA A 94 2.22 9.01 0.38
N MET A 95 1.37 10.00 0.05
CA MET A 95 0.02 10.13 0.62
C MET A 95 -0.88 8.95 0.25
N SER A 96 -0.80 8.43 -0.99
CA SER A 96 -1.58 7.27 -1.37
C SER A 96 -1.09 5.97 -0.72
N MET A 97 0.21 5.85 -0.41
CA MET A 97 0.73 4.72 0.38
C MET A 97 0.27 4.78 1.83
N ASP A 98 0.18 5.96 2.40
CA ASP A 98 -0.33 6.22 3.73
C ASP A 98 -1.83 5.92 3.82
N GLU A 99 -2.62 6.40 2.87
CA GLU A 99 -4.05 6.08 2.74
C GLU A 99 -4.31 4.56 2.67
N LEU A 100 -3.49 3.81 1.92
CA LEU A 100 -3.57 2.35 1.90
C LEU A 100 -3.30 1.74 3.28
N LEU A 101 -2.32 2.26 4.02
CA LEU A 101 -2.00 1.77 5.34
C LEU A 101 -3.13 2.05 6.34
N ASP A 102 -3.79 3.20 6.22
CA ASP A 102 -4.99 3.54 6.97
C ASP A 102 -6.14 2.55 6.70
N HIS A 103 -6.41 2.23 5.44
CA HIS A 103 -7.45 1.26 5.09
C HIS A 103 -7.14 -0.16 5.59
N ILE A 104 -5.87 -0.59 5.57
CA ILE A 104 -5.47 -1.87 6.18
C ILE A 104 -5.71 -1.86 7.69
N ASN A 105 -5.41 -0.74 8.37
CA ASN A 105 -5.66 -0.58 9.80
C ASN A 105 -7.17 -0.54 10.12
N ASP A 106 -7.99 0.12 9.31
CA ASP A 106 -9.44 0.15 9.49
C ASP A 106 -10.08 -1.22 9.22
N SER A 107 -9.54 -1.97 8.24
CA SER A 107 -9.89 -3.37 8.03
C SER A 107 -9.62 -4.21 9.28
N ALA A 108 -8.41 -4.12 9.86
CA ALA A 108 -8.04 -4.85 11.07
C ALA A 108 -8.94 -4.48 12.27
N LYS A 109 -9.25 -3.19 12.46
CA LYS A 109 -10.18 -2.70 13.49
C LYS A 109 -11.58 -3.29 13.33
N SER A 110 -12.06 -3.46 12.09
CA SER A 110 -13.40 -3.95 11.80
C SER A 110 -13.67 -5.34 12.39
N PHE A 111 -12.67 -6.24 12.38
CA PHE A 111 -12.77 -7.57 13.00
C PHE A 111 -12.93 -7.49 14.51
N HIS A 112 -12.18 -6.62 15.17
CA HIS A 112 -12.33 -6.41 16.61
C HIS A 112 -13.66 -5.73 16.95
N LEU A 113 -14.07 -4.73 16.16
CA LEU A 113 -15.27 -3.93 16.42
C LEU A 113 -16.55 -4.75 16.21
N TYR A 114 -16.63 -5.46 15.09
CA TYR A 114 -17.83 -6.20 14.71
C TYR A 114 -17.87 -7.61 15.25
N SER A 115 -16.72 -8.19 15.62
CA SER A 115 -16.61 -9.54 16.20
C SER A 115 -17.43 -10.55 15.40
N PRO A 116 -17.11 -10.81 14.12
CA PRO A 116 -17.82 -11.79 13.31
C PRO A 116 -17.73 -13.18 13.96
N ASP A 117 -18.76 -14.00 13.76
CA ASP A 117 -18.82 -15.35 14.32
C ASP A 117 -18.14 -16.41 13.43
N ARG A 118 -17.75 -16.05 12.24
CA ARG A 118 -16.97 -16.86 11.28
C ARG A 118 -16.13 -15.99 10.36
N ILE A 119 -15.18 -16.59 9.66
CA ILE A 119 -14.47 -15.98 8.54
C ILE A 119 -14.89 -16.73 7.28
N ASP A 120 -15.65 -16.07 6.42
CA ASP A 120 -16.01 -16.63 5.12
C ASP A 120 -14.81 -16.59 4.16
N PRO A 121 -14.69 -17.58 3.22
CA PRO A 121 -13.54 -17.66 2.30
C PRO A 121 -13.26 -16.35 1.54
N GLN A 122 -14.30 -15.66 1.09
CA GLN A 122 -14.17 -14.42 0.32
C GLN A 122 -13.54 -13.28 1.15
N ILE A 123 -13.80 -13.23 2.46
CA ILE A 123 -13.16 -12.29 3.38
C ILE A 123 -11.66 -12.58 3.49
N ALA A 124 -11.29 -13.86 3.56
CA ALA A 124 -9.88 -14.27 3.59
C ALA A 124 -9.20 -13.98 2.24
N ASP A 125 -9.87 -14.21 1.12
CA ASP A 125 -9.37 -13.91 -0.23
C ASP A 125 -9.10 -12.41 -0.41
N LEU A 126 -10.02 -11.53 0.02
CA LEU A 126 -9.81 -10.08 -0.01
C LEU A 126 -8.55 -9.67 0.77
N ALA A 127 -8.32 -10.24 1.98
CA ALA A 127 -7.10 -9.98 2.73
C ALA A 127 -5.83 -10.46 1.99
N GLN A 128 -5.90 -11.60 1.28
CA GLN A 128 -4.81 -12.10 0.45
C GLN A 128 -4.52 -11.20 -0.77
N TYR A 129 -5.55 -10.64 -1.41
CA TYR A 129 -5.36 -9.67 -2.49
C TYR A 129 -4.65 -8.41 -2.00
N ILE A 130 -5.02 -7.85 -0.84
CA ILE A 130 -4.33 -6.72 -0.22
C ILE A 130 -2.85 -7.05 0.01
N HIS A 131 -2.53 -8.24 0.53
CA HIS A 131 -1.15 -8.65 0.78
C HIS A 131 -0.36 -8.81 -0.53
N ALA A 132 -0.96 -9.43 -1.55
CA ALA A 132 -0.34 -9.56 -2.87
C ALA A 132 -0.08 -8.21 -3.55
N GLN A 133 -1.01 -7.24 -3.38
CA GLN A 133 -0.81 -5.86 -3.86
C GLN A 133 0.31 -5.16 -3.09
N ALA A 134 0.40 -5.34 -1.77
CA ALA A 134 1.50 -4.77 -0.97
C ALA A 134 2.87 -5.32 -1.40
N ASP A 135 2.96 -6.61 -1.74
CA ASP A 135 4.17 -7.22 -2.29
C ASP A 135 4.54 -6.64 -3.66
N ALA A 136 3.56 -6.46 -4.55
CA ALA A 136 3.77 -5.83 -5.85
C ALA A 136 4.21 -4.36 -5.70
N LEU A 137 3.59 -3.60 -4.78
CA LEU A 137 4.00 -2.23 -4.44
C LEU A 137 5.43 -2.17 -3.94
N ARG A 138 5.84 -3.07 -3.06
CA ARG A 138 7.22 -3.13 -2.56
C ARG A 138 8.23 -3.39 -3.68
N GLN A 139 7.92 -4.30 -4.60
CA GLN A 139 8.75 -4.54 -5.78
C GLN A 139 8.80 -3.30 -6.68
N MET A 140 7.66 -2.69 -6.98
CA MET A 140 7.53 -1.48 -7.79
C MET A 140 8.40 -0.33 -7.24
N VAL A 141 8.31 -0.08 -5.93
CA VAL A 141 9.10 0.96 -5.25
C VAL A 141 10.61 0.72 -5.39
N SER A 142 11.07 -0.53 -5.34
CA SER A 142 12.49 -0.88 -5.49
C SER A 142 13.08 -0.47 -6.84
N TYR A 143 12.23 -0.34 -7.86
CA TYR A 143 12.63 0.05 -9.23
C TYR A 143 12.61 1.56 -9.47
N LEU A 144 12.02 2.38 -8.60
CA LEU A 144 11.86 3.83 -8.81
C LEU A 144 13.18 4.62 -8.81
N GLY A 145 14.28 4.01 -8.35
CA GLY A 145 15.61 4.63 -8.36
C GLY A 145 16.14 4.94 -9.76
N ASP A 146 15.77 4.15 -10.77
CA ASP A 146 16.03 4.43 -12.18
C ASP A 146 14.83 4.02 -13.04
N ILE A 147 13.89 4.97 -13.18
CA ILE A 147 12.63 4.75 -13.90
C ILE A 147 12.85 4.34 -15.35
N LYS A 148 13.83 4.98 -16.05
CA LYS A 148 14.07 4.68 -17.47
C LYS A 148 14.60 3.27 -17.69
N ALA A 149 15.53 2.83 -16.85
CA ALA A 149 16.07 1.48 -16.93
C ALA A 149 15.05 0.40 -16.51
N ASN A 150 14.16 0.72 -15.59
CA ASN A 150 13.22 -0.23 -14.98
C ASN A 150 11.76 -0.04 -15.42
N TYR A 151 11.52 0.69 -16.50
CA TYR A 151 10.15 1.03 -16.94
C TYR A 151 9.25 -0.22 -17.06
N ALA A 152 9.75 -1.26 -17.74
CA ALA A 152 8.98 -2.48 -17.95
C ALA A 152 8.64 -3.21 -16.64
N GLN A 153 9.57 -3.24 -15.69
CA GLN A 153 9.35 -3.85 -14.38
C GLN A 153 8.32 -3.07 -13.56
N ILE A 154 8.39 -1.73 -13.58
CA ILE A 154 7.41 -0.88 -12.89
C ILE A 154 6.03 -1.06 -13.53
N ALA A 155 5.94 -1.03 -14.87
CA ALA A 155 4.69 -1.21 -15.59
C ALA A 155 4.04 -2.58 -15.30
N LEU A 156 4.86 -3.65 -15.23
CA LEU A 156 4.40 -4.99 -14.89
C LEU A 156 3.78 -5.05 -13.49
N GLN A 157 4.40 -4.37 -12.50
CA GLN A 157 3.81 -4.33 -11.15
C GLN A 157 2.53 -3.50 -11.11
N CYS A 158 2.45 -2.41 -11.87
CA CYS A 158 1.21 -1.65 -12.00
C CYS A 158 0.07 -2.48 -12.62
N GLU A 159 0.37 -3.30 -13.63
CA GLU A 159 -0.61 -4.22 -14.23
C GLU A 159 -1.06 -5.26 -13.21
N ARG A 160 -0.11 -5.89 -12.51
CA ARG A 160 -0.40 -6.87 -11.47
C ARG A 160 -1.31 -6.33 -10.36
N ILE A 161 -1.09 -5.09 -9.91
CA ILE A 161 -1.94 -4.45 -8.89
C ILE A 161 -3.36 -4.23 -9.43
N THR A 162 -3.49 -3.84 -10.71
CA THR A 162 -4.81 -3.66 -11.36
C THR A 162 -5.56 -4.99 -11.49
N GLU A 163 -4.88 -6.07 -11.89
CA GLU A 163 -5.49 -7.41 -11.97
C GLU A 163 -5.99 -7.89 -10.60
N LEU A 164 -5.23 -7.63 -9.53
CA LEU A 164 -5.60 -8.00 -8.17
C LEU A 164 -6.79 -7.20 -7.65
N GLU A 165 -6.88 -5.91 -8.01
CA GLU A 165 -8.04 -5.08 -7.65
C GLU A 165 -9.30 -5.56 -8.37
N HIS A 166 -9.24 -5.84 -9.69
CA HIS A 166 -10.39 -6.41 -10.40
C HIS A 166 -10.85 -7.75 -9.79
N ALA A 167 -9.91 -8.62 -9.40
CA ALA A 167 -10.26 -9.87 -8.73
C ALA A 167 -10.88 -9.64 -7.34
N ALA A 168 -10.46 -8.60 -6.64
CA ALA A 168 -11.04 -8.22 -5.34
C ALA A 168 -12.45 -7.65 -5.52
N ASP A 169 -12.69 -6.81 -6.52
CA ASP A 169 -14.02 -6.27 -6.86
C ASP A 169 -15.00 -7.40 -7.15
N ASP A 170 -14.62 -8.33 -8.03
CA ASP A 170 -15.45 -9.50 -8.38
C ASP A 170 -15.78 -10.33 -7.12
N THR A 171 -14.77 -10.57 -6.25
CA THR A 171 -14.94 -11.32 -5.00
C THR A 171 -15.85 -10.57 -4.02
N TYR A 172 -15.71 -9.25 -3.90
CA TYR A 172 -16.55 -8.42 -3.07
C TYR A 172 -18.02 -8.43 -3.53
N GLU A 173 -18.27 -8.21 -4.85
CA GLU A 173 -19.62 -8.22 -5.42
C GLU A 173 -20.30 -9.58 -5.21
N GLU A 174 -19.59 -10.68 -5.48
CA GLU A 174 -20.08 -12.04 -5.23
C GLU A 174 -20.43 -12.24 -3.75
N TYR A 175 -19.55 -11.81 -2.85
CA TYR A 175 -19.77 -11.94 -1.41
C TYR A 175 -20.97 -11.13 -0.91
N ILE A 176 -21.13 -9.89 -1.36
CA ILE A 176 -22.29 -9.07 -1.04
C ILE A 176 -23.58 -9.77 -1.49
N GLY A 177 -23.61 -10.27 -2.73
CA GLY A 177 -24.74 -11.06 -3.23
C GLY A 177 -25.01 -12.29 -2.37
N PHE A 178 -23.97 -13.01 -1.95
CA PHE A 178 -24.08 -14.20 -1.11
C PHE A 178 -24.70 -13.89 0.26
N ILE A 179 -24.17 -12.89 1.00
CA ILE A 179 -24.65 -12.60 2.36
C ILE A 179 -26.10 -12.07 2.36
N PHE A 180 -26.47 -11.21 1.41
CA PHE A 180 -27.85 -10.70 1.33
C PHE A 180 -28.88 -11.76 0.97
N ASN A 181 -28.49 -12.82 0.26
CA ASN A 181 -29.41 -13.90 -0.11
C ASN A 181 -29.46 -15.05 0.89
N ASN A 182 -28.41 -15.28 1.68
CA ASN A 182 -28.30 -16.48 2.51
C ASN A 182 -28.30 -16.20 4.03
N GLU A 183 -27.82 -15.02 4.45
CA GLU A 183 -27.84 -14.65 5.89
C GLU A 183 -29.22 -14.11 6.29
N LYS A 184 -29.74 -14.64 7.40
CA LYS A 184 -31.09 -14.28 7.91
C LYS A 184 -31.06 -13.25 9.02
N ASP A 185 -29.92 -13.14 9.72
CA ASP A 185 -29.72 -12.13 10.76
C ASP A 185 -29.22 -10.83 10.14
N ALA A 186 -30.07 -9.80 10.11
CA ALA A 186 -29.76 -8.50 9.57
C ALA A 186 -28.52 -7.85 10.25
N ILE A 187 -28.26 -8.15 11.52
CA ILE A 187 -27.07 -7.65 12.22
C ILE A 187 -25.82 -8.31 11.66
N GLN A 188 -25.85 -9.61 11.37
CA GLN A 188 -24.74 -10.30 10.74
C GLN A 188 -24.49 -9.79 9.31
N VAL A 189 -25.55 -9.57 8.52
CA VAL A 189 -25.43 -8.95 7.19
C VAL A 189 -24.68 -7.62 7.29
N ILE A 190 -25.05 -6.75 8.22
CA ILE A 190 -24.40 -5.44 8.41
C ILE A 190 -22.92 -5.61 8.80
N LYS A 191 -22.61 -6.50 9.74
CA LYS A 191 -21.23 -6.76 10.17
C LYS A 191 -20.35 -7.21 9.01
N TYR A 192 -20.79 -8.25 8.30
CA TYR A 192 -20.03 -8.82 7.19
C TYR A 192 -19.88 -7.87 6.03
N LYS A 193 -20.96 -7.15 5.69
CA LYS A 193 -20.91 -6.10 4.67
C LYS A 193 -19.85 -5.04 5.01
N ASN A 194 -19.88 -4.51 6.24
CA ASN A 194 -18.92 -3.48 6.65
C ASN A 194 -17.48 -3.98 6.67
N ILE A 195 -17.23 -5.24 7.07
CA ILE A 195 -15.89 -5.84 7.01
C ILE A 195 -15.42 -5.95 5.56
N ALA A 196 -16.28 -6.45 4.66
CA ALA A 196 -15.95 -6.60 3.24
C ALA A 196 -15.67 -5.23 2.58
N GLU A 197 -16.47 -4.20 2.88
CA GLU A 197 -16.27 -2.83 2.38
C GLU A 197 -14.91 -2.24 2.80
N GLN A 198 -14.45 -2.49 4.04
CA GLN A 198 -13.15 -2.01 4.47
C GLN A 198 -12.00 -2.73 3.74
N LEU A 199 -12.15 -4.03 3.46
CA LEU A 199 -11.15 -4.79 2.73
C LEU A 199 -11.08 -4.36 1.25
N GLU A 200 -12.22 -4.17 0.59
CA GLU A 200 -12.30 -3.67 -0.77
C GLU A 200 -11.71 -2.25 -0.89
N ALA A 201 -12.05 -1.34 0.04
CA ALA A 201 -11.47 0.00 0.07
C ALA A 201 -9.93 -0.01 0.19
N ALA A 202 -9.34 -1.02 0.84
CA ALA A 202 -7.90 -1.20 0.89
C ALA A 202 -7.32 -1.66 -0.47
N THR A 203 -7.99 -2.57 -1.19
CA THR A 203 -7.55 -2.97 -2.54
C THR A 203 -7.59 -1.81 -3.53
N ASP A 204 -8.62 -0.98 -3.45
CA ASP A 204 -8.76 0.27 -4.20
C ASP A 204 -7.64 1.27 -3.87
N ALA A 205 -7.31 1.43 -2.60
CA ALA A 205 -6.22 2.30 -2.18
C ALA A 205 -4.88 1.84 -2.77
N ALA A 206 -4.62 0.53 -2.83
CA ALA A 206 -3.42 -0.01 -3.46
C ALA A 206 -3.36 0.32 -4.97
N LYS A 207 -4.49 0.25 -5.68
CA LYS A 207 -4.56 0.69 -7.08
C LYS A 207 -4.29 2.18 -7.23
N ARG A 208 -4.79 3.04 -6.34
CA ARG A 208 -4.48 4.48 -6.37
C ARG A 208 -2.98 4.76 -6.26
N VAL A 209 -2.22 4.00 -5.43
CA VAL A 209 -0.75 4.09 -5.40
C VAL A 209 -0.16 3.76 -6.77
N SER A 210 -0.58 2.66 -7.36
CA SER A 210 -0.13 2.22 -8.69
C SER A 210 -0.42 3.27 -9.76
N ASP A 211 -1.61 3.87 -9.76
CA ASP A 211 -2.00 4.91 -10.72
C ASP A 211 -1.15 6.18 -10.57
N ASN A 212 -0.81 6.58 -9.35
CA ASN A 212 0.08 7.71 -9.12
C ASN A 212 1.50 7.42 -9.63
N VAL A 213 2.02 6.21 -9.42
CA VAL A 213 3.31 5.80 -9.98
C VAL A 213 3.24 5.75 -11.52
N ARG A 214 2.18 5.19 -12.09
CA ARG A 214 1.97 5.13 -13.55
C ARG A 214 1.99 6.52 -14.19
N LYS A 215 1.35 7.52 -13.59
CA LYS A 215 1.41 8.92 -14.05
C LYS A 215 2.84 9.46 -14.04
N VAL A 216 3.62 9.10 -13.03
CA VAL A 216 5.02 9.55 -12.91
C VAL A 216 5.91 8.92 -13.98
N ILE A 217 5.83 7.60 -14.20
CA ILE A 217 6.68 6.93 -15.19
C ILE A 217 6.38 7.38 -16.61
N LEU A 218 5.11 7.64 -16.95
CA LEU A 218 4.73 8.18 -18.26
C LEU A 218 5.35 9.55 -18.53
N LYS A 219 5.34 10.47 -17.56
CA LYS A 219 6.00 11.79 -17.67
C LYS A 219 7.53 11.70 -17.84
N HIS A 220 8.16 10.59 -17.48
CA HIS A 220 9.61 10.40 -17.58
C HIS A 220 10.03 9.72 -18.88
N MET A 221 9.08 9.21 -19.65
CA MET A 221 9.32 8.60 -20.96
C MET A 221 9.12 9.60 -22.12
N GLU A 222 8.44 10.71 -21.86
CA GLU A 222 8.37 11.88 -22.77
C GLU A 222 9.67 12.70 -22.74
#